data_f7f893803cccaa5aa706f3047bb1f36d
#
_entry.id   f7f893803cccaa5aa706f3047bb1f36d
#
_cell.length_a   1.000
_cell.length_b   1.000
_cell.length_c   1.000
_cell.angle_alpha   90.00
_cell.angle_beta   90.00
_cell.angle_gamma   90.00
#
_symmetry.space_group_name_H-M   'P 1'
#
loop_
_entity.id
_entity.type
_entity.pdbx_description
1 polymer ?
#
loop_
_entity_poly.entity_id
_entity_poly.type
_entity_poly.pdbx_seq_one_letter_code
_entity_poly.pdbx_strand_id
1 'polypeptide(L)'
;MKKLLNWIIPAVFGIGLWFIPTPEGLTPQSWHLFAIFVATIVGFITQPLPIGGVSIVVITVAALTGTLKIGEAISGFANSAIWLIVGAFLFSRGFIKTGLGKRIAYNLIAAFGSSSLRLAYALALSDLILAPATPSNTARVGGVIMPITTSLAKAFGSEPQDGPRKIGSFLMQSIYQVNTITSAMFQTSMAGNTLVAALALQSFGIGITWGDWAMAAIVPGIVALLIMPYFIYKVYPPEIRDAREAQQMIREELRGLGKMSFQEWVMLGVFVLALVLWATSQFTKLDATTVAFLGISILLVTSVLVWDDVKSEKGAWDT
;
A
#
# COMPACT_ATOMS: atom_id res chain seq x y z
N MET A 1 34.61 5.64 -2.61
CA MET A 1 34.63 4.42 -3.46
C MET A 1 33.26 3.76 -3.58
N LYS A 2 32.55 3.40 -2.52
CA LYS A 2 31.21 2.74 -2.62
C LYS A 2 30.17 3.52 -3.46
N LYS A 3 30.06 4.83 -3.29
CA LYS A 3 29.11 5.67 -4.07
C LYS A 3 29.43 5.68 -5.58
N LEU A 4 30.68 5.64 -5.96
CA LEU A 4 31.09 5.60 -7.38
C LEU A 4 30.74 4.23 -7.99
N LEU A 5 30.96 3.13 -7.26
CA LEU A 5 30.61 1.78 -7.70
C LEU A 5 29.11 1.63 -7.97
N ASN A 6 28.26 2.25 -7.14
CA ASN A 6 26.82 2.22 -7.32
C ASN A 6 26.34 2.91 -8.62
N TRP A 7 27.14 3.85 -9.19
CA TRP A 7 26.88 4.44 -10.51
C TRP A 7 27.47 3.62 -11.65
N ILE A 8 28.62 2.99 -11.43
CA ILE A 8 29.30 2.19 -12.46
C ILE A 8 28.44 1.00 -12.88
N ILE A 9 27.80 0.31 -11.92
CA ILE A 9 26.99 -0.88 -12.23
C ILE A 9 25.83 -0.55 -13.20
N PRO A 10 24.91 0.38 -12.92
CA PRO A 10 23.84 0.71 -13.86
C PRO A 10 24.37 1.27 -15.18
N ALA A 11 25.46 2.04 -15.17
CA ALA A 11 26.09 2.54 -16.39
C ALA A 11 26.63 1.42 -17.28
N VAL A 12 27.29 0.41 -16.69
CA VAL A 12 27.81 -0.75 -17.44
C VAL A 12 26.67 -1.53 -18.08
N PHE A 13 25.56 -1.78 -17.34
CA PHE A 13 24.40 -2.46 -17.91
C PHE A 13 23.75 -1.65 -19.03
N GLY A 14 23.53 -0.35 -18.84
CA GLY A 14 22.92 0.51 -19.85
C GLY A 14 23.79 0.64 -21.12
N ILE A 15 25.07 0.97 -20.95
CA ILE A 15 26.01 1.11 -22.07
C ILE A 15 26.24 -0.23 -22.76
N GLY A 16 26.37 -1.32 -21.99
CA GLY A 16 26.54 -2.66 -22.57
C GLY A 16 25.38 -3.05 -23.48
N LEU A 17 24.13 -2.88 -23.00
CA LEU A 17 22.94 -3.16 -23.80
C LEU A 17 22.78 -2.20 -24.99
N TRP A 18 23.18 -0.94 -24.83
CA TRP A 18 23.08 0.07 -25.88
C TRP A 18 23.82 -0.30 -27.15
N PHE A 19 25.01 -0.90 -27.02
CA PHE A 19 25.87 -1.28 -28.15
C PHE A 19 25.61 -2.71 -28.66
N ILE A 20 24.73 -3.48 -28.06
CA ILE A 20 24.29 -4.77 -28.62
C ILE A 20 23.43 -4.51 -29.86
N PRO A 21 23.63 -5.26 -30.96
CA PRO A 21 22.77 -5.14 -32.14
C PRO A 21 21.29 -5.27 -31.79
N THR A 22 20.46 -4.40 -32.38
CA THR A 22 19.02 -4.41 -32.15
C THR A 22 18.41 -5.76 -32.55
N PRO A 23 17.70 -6.47 -31.66
CA PRO A 23 17.02 -7.70 -31.98
C PRO A 23 15.99 -7.55 -33.11
N GLU A 24 15.76 -8.63 -33.86
CA GLU A 24 14.72 -8.66 -34.90
C GLU A 24 13.34 -8.30 -34.34
N GLY A 25 12.59 -7.48 -35.06
CA GLY A 25 11.26 -7.02 -34.67
C GLY A 25 11.24 -5.76 -33.79
N LEU A 26 12.39 -5.23 -33.36
CA LEU A 26 12.48 -3.98 -32.61
C LEU A 26 13.09 -2.85 -33.46
N THR A 27 12.68 -1.62 -33.14
CA THR A 27 13.39 -0.43 -33.67
C THR A 27 14.62 -0.13 -32.81
N PRO A 28 15.70 0.49 -33.36
CA PRO A 28 16.84 0.94 -32.56
C PRO A 28 16.43 1.82 -31.38
N GLN A 29 15.46 2.71 -31.57
CA GLN A 29 14.92 3.58 -30.52
C GLN A 29 14.29 2.77 -29.38
N SER A 30 13.49 1.74 -29.68
CA SER A 30 12.87 0.86 -28.66
C SER A 30 13.94 0.06 -27.91
N TRP A 31 14.99 -0.40 -28.59
CA TRP A 31 16.10 -1.10 -27.97
C TRP A 31 16.92 -0.21 -27.04
N HIS A 32 17.20 1.02 -27.46
CA HIS A 32 17.89 2.01 -26.61
C HIS A 32 17.03 2.38 -25.38
N LEU A 33 15.69 2.52 -25.56
CA LEU A 33 14.79 2.75 -24.43
C LEU A 33 14.83 1.58 -23.43
N PHE A 34 14.88 0.34 -23.93
CA PHE A 34 15.04 -0.85 -23.09
C PHE A 34 16.38 -0.85 -22.34
N ALA A 35 17.47 -0.45 -22.98
CA ALA A 35 18.78 -0.32 -22.33
C ALA A 35 18.75 0.72 -21.19
N ILE A 36 18.12 1.88 -21.42
CA ILE A 36 17.90 2.91 -20.38
C ILE A 36 17.02 2.36 -19.26
N PHE A 37 15.94 1.63 -19.59
CA PHE A 37 15.04 1.03 -18.60
C PHE A 37 15.79 0.04 -17.69
N VAL A 38 16.59 -0.87 -18.25
CA VAL A 38 17.39 -1.83 -17.46
C VAL A 38 18.39 -1.08 -16.56
N ALA A 39 19.08 -0.08 -17.10
CA ALA A 39 19.96 0.76 -16.29
C ALA A 39 19.24 1.46 -15.13
N THR A 40 18.01 1.89 -15.37
CA THR A 40 17.14 2.52 -14.35
C THR A 40 16.82 1.54 -13.22
N ILE A 41 16.37 0.33 -13.56
CA ILE A 41 16.05 -0.72 -12.55
C ILE A 41 17.30 -1.06 -11.73
N VAL A 42 18.44 -1.24 -12.39
CA VAL A 42 19.71 -1.49 -11.69
C VAL A 42 20.09 -0.29 -10.81
N GLY A 43 19.84 0.95 -11.27
CA GLY A 43 20.05 2.17 -10.50
C GLY A 43 19.15 2.24 -9.25
N PHE A 44 17.88 1.83 -9.36
CA PHE A 44 16.98 1.75 -8.20
C PHE A 44 17.41 0.69 -7.17
N ILE A 45 18.01 -0.41 -7.63
CA ILE A 45 18.54 -1.47 -6.75
C ILE A 45 19.85 -1.01 -6.08
N THR A 46 20.78 -0.43 -6.83
CA THR A 46 22.09 -0.01 -6.31
C THR A 46 22.05 1.30 -5.53
N GLN A 47 20.98 2.08 -5.70
CA GLN A 47 20.69 3.34 -4.99
C GLN A 47 21.89 4.33 -4.93
N PRO A 48 22.47 4.73 -6.07
CA PRO A 48 23.50 5.78 -6.08
C PRO A 48 22.94 7.12 -5.59
N LEU A 49 21.66 7.38 -5.84
CA LEU A 49 20.81 8.47 -5.36
C LEU A 49 19.46 7.91 -4.87
N PRO A 50 18.66 8.71 -4.13
CA PRO A 50 17.24 8.40 -3.93
C PRO A 50 16.52 8.20 -5.27
N ILE A 51 15.43 7.39 -5.26
CA ILE A 51 14.70 6.99 -6.49
C ILE A 51 14.37 8.19 -7.38
N GLY A 52 13.82 9.28 -6.83
CA GLY A 52 13.53 10.51 -7.57
C GLY A 52 14.77 11.14 -8.23
N GLY A 53 15.94 11.09 -7.56
CA GLY A 53 17.20 11.57 -8.14
C GLY A 53 17.67 10.72 -9.31
N VAL A 54 17.57 9.39 -9.21
CA VAL A 54 17.87 8.46 -10.32
C VAL A 54 16.91 8.73 -11.48
N SER A 55 15.62 8.93 -11.20
CA SER A 55 14.59 9.20 -12.22
C SER A 55 14.91 10.48 -13.02
N ILE A 56 15.32 11.57 -12.36
CA ILE A 56 15.72 12.81 -13.05
C ILE A 56 16.91 12.55 -13.99
N VAL A 57 17.92 11.81 -13.55
CA VAL A 57 19.09 11.47 -14.39
C VAL A 57 18.65 10.67 -15.61
N VAL A 58 17.79 9.68 -15.42
CA VAL A 58 17.29 8.81 -16.51
C VAL A 58 16.44 9.58 -17.52
N ILE A 59 15.52 10.43 -17.06
CA ILE A 59 14.72 11.31 -17.92
C ILE A 59 15.66 12.19 -18.76
N THR A 60 16.70 12.75 -18.13
CA THR A 60 17.70 13.57 -18.81
C THR A 60 18.47 12.77 -19.86
N VAL A 61 18.93 11.56 -19.54
CA VAL A 61 19.61 10.68 -20.50
C VAL A 61 18.70 10.33 -21.67
N ALA A 62 17.45 9.94 -21.41
CA ALA A 62 16.50 9.60 -22.46
C ALA A 62 16.23 10.77 -23.43
N ALA A 63 16.15 11.98 -22.89
CA ALA A 63 15.95 13.19 -23.70
C ALA A 63 17.21 13.60 -24.48
N LEU A 64 18.40 13.58 -23.85
CA LEU A 64 19.66 13.96 -24.49
C LEU A 64 20.09 12.98 -25.58
N THR A 65 19.81 11.69 -25.43
CA THR A 65 20.10 10.68 -26.45
C THR A 65 19.06 10.67 -27.60
N GLY A 66 18.00 11.48 -27.48
CA GLY A 66 16.92 11.50 -28.47
C GLY A 66 16.07 10.21 -28.45
N THR A 67 16.23 9.36 -27.46
CA THR A 67 15.44 8.12 -27.29
C THR A 67 13.98 8.44 -27.04
N LEU A 68 13.70 9.47 -26.22
CA LEU A 68 12.36 10.05 -26.02
C LEU A 68 12.42 11.57 -26.16
N LYS A 69 11.34 12.17 -26.67
CA LYS A 69 11.15 13.62 -26.54
C LYS A 69 10.89 13.95 -25.06
N ILE A 70 11.32 15.13 -24.62
CA ILE A 70 11.16 15.53 -23.22
C ILE A 70 9.70 15.44 -22.73
N GLY A 71 8.72 15.82 -23.55
CA GLY A 71 7.30 15.69 -23.22
C GLY A 71 6.85 14.24 -23.02
N GLU A 72 7.40 13.31 -23.79
CA GLU A 72 7.15 11.87 -23.64
C GLU A 72 7.82 11.32 -22.38
N ALA A 73 9.07 11.73 -22.13
CA ALA A 73 9.84 11.29 -20.98
C ALA A 73 9.20 11.70 -19.63
N ILE A 74 8.51 12.86 -19.60
CA ILE A 74 7.82 13.35 -18.41
C ILE A 74 6.30 13.05 -18.41
N SER A 75 5.77 12.34 -19.42
CA SER A 75 4.33 12.09 -19.58
C SER A 75 3.71 11.32 -18.38
N GLY A 76 4.52 10.55 -17.66
CA GLY A 76 4.10 9.87 -16.43
C GLY A 76 3.52 10.82 -15.38
N PHE A 77 3.99 12.08 -15.30
CA PHE A 77 3.44 13.08 -14.37
C PHE A 77 1.99 13.51 -14.71
N ALA A 78 1.54 13.30 -15.94
CA ALA A 78 0.16 13.55 -16.35
C ALA A 78 -0.74 12.30 -16.22
N ASN A 79 -0.19 11.16 -15.82
CA ASN A 79 -0.95 9.91 -15.73
C ASN A 79 -1.84 9.91 -14.47
N SER A 80 -3.16 9.80 -14.66
CA SER A 80 -4.14 9.80 -13.57
C SER A 80 -3.91 8.65 -12.57
N ALA A 81 -3.42 7.49 -13.03
CA ALA A 81 -3.11 6.37 -12.14
C ALA A 81 -2.00 6.70 -11.13
N ILE A 82 -0.97 7.44 -11.54
CA ILE A 82 0.09 7.92 -10.64
C ILE A 82 -0.51 8.86 -9.59
N TRP A 83 -1.34 9.80 -10.01
CA TRP A 83 -2.00 10.73 -9.09
C TRP A 83 -3.01 10.04 -8.15
N LEU A 84 -3.65 8.95 -8.59
CA LEU A 84 -4.46 8.12 -7.72
C LEU A 84 -3.61 7.49 -6.60
N ILE A 85 -2.41 6.99 -6.94
CA ILE A 85 -1.48 6.41 -5.97
C ILE A 85 -1.00 7.49 -4.98
N VAL A 86 -0.56 8.65 -5.49
CA VAL A 86 -0.19 9.81 -4.65
C VAL A 86 -1.33 10.17 -3.70
N GLY A 87 -2.55 10.32 -4.26
CA GLY A 87 -3.75 10.65 -3.50
C GLY A 87 -4.04 9.65 -2.39
N ALA A 88 -3.91 8.37 -2.69
CA ALA A 88 -4.18 7.34 -1.72
C ALA A 88 -3.11 7.27 -0.60
N PHE A 89 -1.83 7.59 -0.87
CA PHE A 89 -0.82 7.75 0.20
C PHE A 89 -1.18 8.91 1.14
N LEU A 90 -1.60 10.05 0.60
CA LEU A 90 -2.04 11.19 1.40
C LEU A 90 -3.30 10.86 2.22
N PHE A 91 -4.22 10.08 1.65
CA PHE A 91 -5.40 9.57 2.35
C PHE A 91 -4.99 8.66 3.53
N SER A 92 -4.05 7.74 3.30
CA SER A 92 -3.47 6.88 4.35
C SER A 92 -2.83 7.70 5.48
N ARG A 93 -2.15 8.80 5.14
CA ARG A 93 -1.59 9.72 6.13
C ARG A 93 -2.67 10.27 7.07
N GLY A 94 -3.87 10.56 6.54
CA GLY A 94 -5.03 10.98 7.34
C GLY A 94 -5.44 9.93 8.37
N PHE A 95 -5.50 8.65 7.99
CA PHE A 95 -5.79 7.54 8.91
C PHE A 95 -4.75 7.43 10.04
N ILE A 96 -3.48 7.54 9.71
CA ILE A 96 -2.38 7.44 10.69
C ILE A 96 -2.43 8.64 11.63
N LYS A 97 -2.56 9.85 11.10
CA LYS A 97 -2.55 11.08 11.88
C LYS A 97 -3.74 11.20 12.84
N THR A 98 -4.92 10.82 12.40
CA THR A 98 -6.13 10.87 13.24
C THR A 98 -6.21 9.73 14.25
N GLY A 99 -5.49 8.63 14.03
CA GLY A 99 -5.59 7.42 14.84
C GLY A 99 -6.86 6.60 14.58
N LEU A 100 -7.66 6.96 13.57
CA LEU A 100 -8.91 6.24 13.25
C LEU A 100 -8.65 4.76 12.94
N GLY A 101 -7.58 4.43 12.22
CA GLY A 101 -7.19 3.04 11.94
C GLY A 101 -6.96 2.23 13.22
N LYS A 102 -6.24 2.80 14.19
CA LYS A 102 -6.01 2.19 15.51
C LYS A 102 -7.34 1.96 16.24
N ARG A 103 -8.24 2.95 16.24
CA ARG A 103 -9.57 2.84 16.88
C ARG A 103 -10.42 1.75 16.25
N ILE A 104 -10.44 1.64 14.91
CA ILE A 104 -11.16 0.58 14.20
C ILE A 104 -10.64 -0.79 14.64
N ALA A 105 -9.32 -1.00 14.61
CA ALA A 105 -8.71 -2.26 15.02
C ALA A 105 -9.02 -2.60 16.49
N TYR A 106 -8.92 -1.62 17.39
CA TYR A 106 -9.24 -1.82 18.81
C TYR A 106 -10.69 -2.19 19.06
N ASN A 107 -11.66 -1.58 18.35
CA ASN A 107 -13.06 -1.96 18.45
C ASN A 107 -13.29 -3.41 18.02
N LEU A 108 -12.66 -3.85 16.93
CA LEU A 108 -12.79 -5.22 16.43
C LEU A 108 -12.16 -6.24 17.37
N ILE A 109 -10.97 -5.94 17.89
CA ILE A 109 -10.30 -6.81 18.87
C ILE A 109 -11.10 -6.88 20.18
N ALA A 110 -11.60 -5.75 20.67
CA ALA A 110 -12.43 -5.67 21.87
C ALA A 110 -13.73 -6.46 21.73
N ALA A 111 -14.30 -6.52 20.52
CA ALA A 111 -15.51 -7.28 20.22
C ALA A 111 -15.22 -8.78 20.04
N PHE A 112 -14.21 -9.13 19.27
CA PHE A 112 -14.02 -10.50 18.77
C PHE A 112 -12.76 -11.20 19.29
N GLY A 113 -11.78 -10.51 19.91
CA GLY A 113 -10.43 -10.98 20.20
C GLY A 113 -10.28 -11.96 21.37
N SER A 114 -11.29 -12.74 21.76
CA SER A 114 -11.29 -13.57 22.98
C SER A 114 -10.44 -14.84 22.91
N SER A 115 -10.01 -15.28 21.72
CA SER A 115 -9.07 -16.38 21.53
C SER A 115 -8.05 -16.03 20.47
N SER A 116 -6.93 -16.74 20.42
CA SER A 116 -5.84 -16.47 19.46
C SER A 116 -6.33 -16.49 18.01
N LEU A 117 -7.19 -17.45 17.65
CA LEU A 117 -7.77 -17.52 16.32
C LEU A 117 -8.72 -16.36 16.06
N ARG A 118 -9.60 -16.03 17.00
CA ARG A 118 -10.51 -14.88 16.88
C ARG A 118 -9.75 -13.56 16.84
N LEU A 119 -8.63 -13.46 17.55
CA LEU A 119 -7.75 -12.31 17.49
C LEU A 119 -7.14 -12.14 16.09
N ALA A 120 -6.68 -13.24 15.48
CA ALA A 120 -6.19 -13.21 14.10
C ALA A 120 -7.29 -12.76 13.10
N TYR A 121 -8.53 -13.22 13.27
CA TYR A 121 -9.66 -12.76 12.46
C TYR A 121 -10.04 -11.29 12.72
N ALA A 122 -9.96 -10.82 13.96
CA ALA A 122 -10.19 -9.40 14.28
C ALA A 122 -9.14 -8.49 13.60
N LEU A 123 -7.88 -8.91 13.59
CA LEU A 123 -6.80 -8.23 12.85
C LEU A 123 -7.03 -8.30 11.33
N ALA A 124 -7.45 -9.46 10.82
CA ALA A 124 -7.77 -9.64 9.40
C ALA A 124 -8.90 -8.72 8.95
N LEU A 125 -9.97 -8.62 9.74
CA LEU A 125 -11.10 -7.73 9.45
C LEU A 125 -10.67 -6.25 9.55
N SER A 126 -9.78 -5.92 10.49
CA SER A 126 -9.21 -4.57 10.59
C SER A 126 -8.43 -4.20 9.32
N ASP A 127 -7.58 -5.10 8.84
CA ASP A 127 -6.81 -4.88 7.62
C ASP A 127 -7.71 -4.79 6.38
N LEU A 128 -8.74 -5.63 6.30
CA LEU A 128 -9.73 -5.60 5.21
C LEU A 128 -10.48 -4.27 5.14
N ILE A 129 -10.91 -3.72 6.28
CA ILE A 129 -11.61 -2.43 6.34
C ILE A 129 -10.69 -1.29 5.91
N LEU A 130 -9.41 -1.33 6.30
CA LEU A 130 -8.45 -0.28 5.98
C LEU A 130 -7.88 -0.39 4.56
N ALA A 131 -7.95 -1.59 3.94
CA ALA A 131 -7.33 -1.88 2.66
C ALA A 131 -7.74 -0.90 1.54
N PRO A 132 -9.04 -0.58 1.32
CA PRO A 132 -9.43 0.30 0.22
C PRO A 132 -8.86 1.71 0.30
N ALA A 133 -8.54 2.17 1.52
CA ALA A 133 -8.07 3.53 1.77
C ALA A 133 -6.55 3.66 1.87
N THR A 134 -5.81 2.56 1.75
CA THR A 134 -4.37 2.56 2.01
C THR A 134 -3.64 1.82 0.91
N PRO A 135 -3.07 2.52 -0.10
CA PRO A 135 -2.49 1.91 -1.31
C PRO A 135 -1.13 1.25 -1.07
N SER A 136 -0.63 1.37 0.14
CA SER A 136 0.60 0.72 0.57
C SER A 136 0.29 -0.30 1.65
N ASN A 137 0.42 -1.57 1.30
CA ASN A 137 0.34 -2.68 2.24
C ASN A 137 1.39 -2.52 3.37
N THR A 138 2.60 -2.06 3.06
CA THR A 138 3.65 -1.78 4.04
C THR A 138 3.24 -0.67 5.01
N ALA A 139 2.67 0.44 4.52
CA ALA A 139 2.21 1.53 5.37
C ALA A 139 1.02 1.12 6.24
N ARG A 140 0.07 0.34 5.70
CA ARG A 140 -1.10 -0.15 6.41
C ARG A 140 -0.72 -1.10 7.54
N VAL A 141 0.06 -2.13 7.24
CA VAL A 141 0.53 -3.07 8.26
C VAL A 141 1.51 -2.38 9.19
N GLY A 142 2.56 -1.74 8.69
CA GLY A 142 3.59 -1.11 9.52
C GLY A 142 3.09 0.05 10.37
N GLY A 143 2.13 0.83 9.85
CA GLY A 143 1.61 2.00 10.56
C GLY A 143 0.47 1.72 11.54
N VAL A 144 -0.31 0.64 11.33
CA VAL A 144 -1.49 0.36 12.15
C VAL A 144 -1.47 -1.06 12.74
N ILE A 145 -1.43 -2.09 11.91
CA ILE A 145 -1.67 -3.46 12.34
C ILE A 145 -0.48 -4.04 13.14
N MET A 146 0.74 -3.85 12.66
CA MET A 146 1.96 -4.39 13.27
C MET A 146 2.22 -3.84 14.68
N PRO A 147 2.12 -2.51 14.95
CA PRO A 147 2.29 -1.98 16.31
C PRO A 147 1.31 -2.61 17.31
N ILE A 148 0.04 -2.78 16.91
CA ILE A 148 -0.98 -3.41 17.73
C ILE A 148 -0.62 -4.88 17.98
N THR A 149 -0.28 -5.62 16.92
CA THR A 149 0.07 -7.03 17.01
C THR A 149 1.30 -7.27 17.87
N THR A 150 2.32 -6.41 17.73
CA THR A 150 3.53 -6.47 18.55
C THR A 150 3.23 -6.20 20.04
N SER A 151 2.39 -5.20 20.33
CA SER A 151 1.96 -4.89 21.68
C SER A 151 1.22 -6.07 22.32
N LEU A 152 0.29 -6.69 21.57
CA LEU A 152 -0.42 -7.88 22.01
C LEU A 152 0.50 -9.07 22.27
N ALA A 153 1.44 -9.34 21.36
CA ALA A 153 2.41 -10.43 21.52
C ALA A 153 3.27 -10.23 22.79
N LYS A 154 3.75 -8.99 23.02
CA LYS A 154 4.53 -8.64 24.23
C LYS A 154 3.73 -8.81 25.52
N ALA A 155 2.45 -8.47 25.52
CA ALA A 155 1.57 -8.65 26.68
C ALA A 155 1.50 -10.13 27.13
N PHE A 156 1.66 -11.06 26.20
CA PHE A 156 1.77 -12.50 26.48
C PHE A 156 3.21 -12.99 26.68
N GLY A 157 4.18 -12.11 26.81
CA GLY A 157 5.59 -12.47 26.90
C GLY A 157 6.08 -13.24 25.68
N SER A 158 5.54 -12.92 24.50
CA SER A 158 5.92 -13.54 23.22
C SER A 158 6.78 -12.58 22.43
N GLU A 159 8.09 -12.77 22.49
CA GLU A 159 9.08 -11.98 21.77
C GLU A 159 9.87 -12.85 20.77
N PRO A 160 10.56 -12.26 19.77
CA PRO A 160 11.28 -13.04 18.76
C PRO A 160 12.35 -14.00 19.32
N GLN A 161 13.02 -13.61 20.42
CA GLN A 161 14.05 -14.40 21.06
C GLN A 161 13.55 -15.18 22.28
N ASP A 162 12.35 -14.84 22.80
CA ASP A 162 11.80 -15.48 24.00
C ASP A 162 10.32 -15.82 23.80
N GLY A 163 10.05 -17.11 23.67
CA GLY A 163 8.71 -17.66 23.52
C GLY A 163 7.95 -17.18 22.29
N PRO A 164 8.56 -17.12 21.08
CA PRO A 164 7.88 -16.62 19.88
C PRO A 164 6.64 -17.44 19.51
N ARG A 165 6.59 -18.71 19.89
CA ARG A 165 5.47 -19.63 19.65
C ARG A 165 4.30 -19.44 20.61
N LYS A 166 4.48 -18.71 21.71
CA LYS A 166 3.35 -18.45 22.61
C LYS A 166 2.15 -17.92 21.84
N ILE A 167 2.31 -16.80 21.13
CA ILE A 167 1.28 -16.24 20.23
C ILE A 167 1.87 -15.38 19.09
N GLY A 168 3.05 -14.77 19.30
CA GLY A 168 3.60 -13.74 18.42
C GLY A 168 3.83 -14.22 17.00
N SER A 169 4.52 -15.36 16.81
CA SER A 169 4.76 -15.89 15.46
C SER A 169 3.49 -16.28 14.71
N PHE A 170 2.47 -16.81 15.43
CA PHE A 170 1.16 -17.09 14.83
C PHE A 170 0.48 -15.82 14.32
N LEU A 171 0.44 -14.76 15.13
CA LEU A 171 -0.16 -13.50 14.75
C LEU A 171 0.61 -12.84 13.60
N MET A 172 1.96 -12.82 13.66
CA MET A 172 2.79 -12.23 12.60
C MET A 172 2.61 -12.95 11.26
N GLN A 173 2.59 -14.28 11.25
CA GLN A 173 2.31 -15.05 10.04
C GLN A 173 0.90 -14.79 9.52
N SER A 174 -0.09 -14.71 10.42
CA SER A 174 -1.48 -14.45 10.05
C SER A 174 -1.63 -13.08 9.40
N ILE A 175 -1.09 -12.01 9.98
CA ILE A 175 -1.21 -10.66 9.39
C ILE A 175 -0.44 -10.53 8.09
N TYR A 176 0.72 -11.21 7.94
CA TYR A 176 1.48 -11.20 6.69
C TYR A 176 0.66 -11.78 5.53
N GLN A 177 0.09 -12.95 5.73
CA GLN A 177 -0.73 -13.61 4.70
C GLN A 177 -2.04 -12.86 4.43
N VAL A 178 -2.73 -12.42 5.49
CA VAL A 178 -3.94 -11.62 5.40
C VAL A 178 -3.68 -10.34 4.60
N ASN A 179 -2.60 -9.62 4.90
CA ASN A 179 -2.26 -8.40 4.19
C ASN A 179 -2.00 -8.64 2.70
N THR A 180 -1.40 -9.74 2.33
CA THR A 180 -1.22 -10.13 0.93
C THR A 180 -2.56 -10.29 0.22
N ILE A 181 -3.53 -10.95 0.89
CA ILE A 181 -4.88 -11.16 0.35
C ILE A 181 -5.63 -9.82 0.22
N THR A 182 -5.69 -9.04 1.29
CA THR A 182 -6.42 -7.75 1.30
C THR A 182 -5.83 -6.74 0.33
N SER A 183 -4.50 -6.80 0.09
CA SER A 183 -3.82 -5.97 -0.89
C SER A 183 -4.26 -6.24 -2.33
N ALA A 184 -4.73 -7.44 -2.64
CA ALA A 184 -5.26 -7.79 -3.96
C ALA A 184 -6.76 -7.49 -4.11
N MET A 185 -7.50 -7.30 -3.00
CA MET A 185 -8.98 -7.23 -3.04
C MET A 185 -9.54 -5.93 -3.60
N PHE A 186 -8.82 -4.82 -3.52
CA PHE A 186 -9.30 -3.53 -4.02
C PHE A 186 -8.25 -2.88 -4.91
N GLN A 187 -8.70 -2.16 -5.93
CA GLN A 187 -7.79 -1.46 -6.85
C GLN A 187 -6.87 -0.48 -6.11
N THR A 188 -7.39 0.20 -5.09
CA THR A 188 -6.66 1.19 -4.29
C THR A 188 -5.88 0.60 -3.11
N SER A 189 -5.92 -0.70 -2.85
CA SER A 189 -5.25 -1.31 -1.69
C SER A 189 -3.74 -1.57 -1.88
N MET A 190 -3.26 -1.52 -3.12
CA MET A 190 -1.86 -1.59 -3.49
C MET A 190 -1.61 -0.78 -4.76
N ALA A 191 -0.53 -0.01 -4.82
CA ALA A 191 -0.18 0.81 -5.98
C ALA A 191 -0.08 -0.01 -7.28
N GLY A 192 0.43 -1.23 -7.20
CA GLY A 192 0.53 -2.14 -8.35
C GLY A 192 -0.81 -2.48 -9.00
N ASN A 193 -1.89 -2.57 -8.24
CA ASN A 193 -3.22 -2.87 -8.79
C ASN A 193 -3.71 -1.73 -9.70
N THR A 194 -3.51 -0.49 -9.27
CA THR A 194 -3.84 0.70 -10.06
C THR A 194 -3.05 0.75 -11.36
N LEU A 195 -1.74 0.42 -11.29
CA LEU A 195 -0.89 0.34 -12.48
C LEU A 195 -1.32 -0.77 -13.43
N VAL A 196 -1.70 -1.95 -12.92
CA VAL A 196 -2.23 -3.06 -13.75
C VAL A 196 -3.49 -2.63 -14.48
N ALA A 197 -4.44 -1.95 -13.81
CA ALA A 197 -5.65 -1.43 -14.44
C ALA A 197 -5.33 -0.39 -15.53
N ALA A 198 -4.38 0.51 -15.28
CA ALA A 198 -3.92 1.49 -16.26
C ALA A 198 -3.25 0.85 -17.48
N LEU A 199 -2.40 -0.16 -17.27
CA LEU A 199 -1.74 -0.91 -18.34
C LEU A 199 -2.73 -1.73 -19.16
N ALA A 200 -3.76 -2.32 -18.53
CA ALA A 200 -4.83 -3.03 -19.23
C ALA A 200 -5.58 -2.10 -20.21
N LEU A 201 -5.89 -0.88 -19.75
CA LEU A 201 -6.50 0.13 -20.59
C LEU A 201 -5.58 0.55 -21.75
N GLN A 202 -4.31 0.84 -21.45
CA GLN A 202 -3.35 1.30 -22.44
C GLN A 202 -3.00 0.25 -23.50
N SER A 203 -2.82 -1.01 -23.09
CA SER A 203 -2.34 -2.08 -23.97
C SER A 203 -3.46 -2.82 -24.69
N PHE A 204 -4.63 -2.94 -24.08
CA PHE A 204 -5.73 -3.77 -24.57
C PHE A 204 -7.06 -3.02 -24.76
N GLY A 205 -7.13 -1.74 -24.39
CA GLY A 205 -8.38 -0.96 -24.40
C GLY A 205 -9.39 -1.42 -23.33
N ILE A 206 -8.97 -2.24 -22.35
CA ILE A 206 -9.85 -2.78 -21.32
C ILE A 206 -9.84 -1.85 -20.12
N GLY A 207 -10.94 -1.10 -19.92
CA GLY A 207 -11.15 -0.28 -18.74
C GLY A 207 -11.62 -1.11 -17.56
N ILE A 208 -10.85 -1.15 -16.47
CA ILE A 208 -11.21 -1.83 -15.22
C ILE A 208 -11.50 -0.76 -14.18
N THR A 209 -12.77 -0.62 -13.80
CA THR A 209 -13.17 0.31 -12.74
C THR A 209 -12.83 -0.25 -11.35
N TRP A 210 -12.83 0.61 -10.35
CA TRP A 210 -12.67 0.19 -8.96
C TRP A 210 -13.72 -0.84 -8.55
N GLY A 211 -14.97 -0.65 -8.98
CA GLY A 211 -16.08 -1.58 -8.71
C GLY A 211 -15.88 -2.93 -9.40
N ASP A 212 -15.44 -2.96 -10.66
CA ASP A 212 -15.16 -4.21 -11.38
C ASP A 212 -14.06 -5.01 -10.67
N TRP A 213 -12.98 -4.33 -10.25
CA TRP A 213 -11.91 -4.96 -9.49
C TRP A 213 -12.42 -5.57 -8.20
N ALA A 214 -13.15 -4.78 -7.40
CA ALA A 214 -13.70 -5.24 -6.12
C ALA A 214 -14.67 -6.42 -6.30
N MET A 215 -15.58 -6.38 -7.28
CA MET A 215 -16.52 -7.48 -7.57
C MET A 215 -15.79 -8.76 -7.97
N ALA A 216 -14.74 -8.67 -8.79
CA ALA A 216 -13.96 -9.83 -9.18
C ALA A 216 -13.17 -10.44 -8.01
N ALA A 217 -12.67 -9.60 -7.11
CA ALA A 217 -11.78 -10.02 -6.03
C ALA A 217 -12.49 -10.37 -4.72
N ILE A 218 -13.74 -9.91 -4.49
CA ILE A 218 -14.39 -10.05 -3.18
C ILE A 218 -14.64 -11.50 -2.80
N VAL A 219 -15.13 -12.32 -3.73
CA VAL A 219 -15.44 -13.73 -3.45
C VAL A 219 -14.16 -14.52 -3.15
N PRO A 220 -13.14 -14.58 -4.03
CA PRO A 220 -11.91 -15.30 -3.74
C PRO A 220 -11.17 -14.71 -2.53
N GLY A 221 -11.21 -13.39 -2.35
CA GLY A 221 -10.59 -12.71 -1.22
C GLY A 221 -11.22 -13.08 0.11
N ILE A 222 -12.54 -13.05 0.23
CA ILE A 222 -13.25 -13.45 1.46
C ILE A 222 -12.99 -14.93 1.77
N VAL A 223 -13.07 -15.82 0.77
CA VAL A 223 -12.76 -17.23 0.97
C VAL A 223 -11.33 -17.43 1.48
N ALA A 224 -10.37 -16.75 0.88
CA ALA A 224 -8.97 -16.80 1.32
C ALA A 224 -8.79 -16.23 2.74
N LEU A 225 -9.45 -15.12 3.08
CA LEU A 225 -9.42 -14.53 4.43
C LEU A 225 -10.03 -15.43 5.50
N LEU A 226 -11.07 -16.20 5.16
CA LEU A 226 -11.66 -17.17 6.08
C LEU A 226 -10.75 -18.40 6.28
N ILE A 227 -10.13 -18.86 5.22
CA ILE A 227 -9.28 -20.06 5.27
C ILE A 227 -7.93 -19.77 5.91
N MET A 228 -7.27 -18.66 5.56
CA MET A 228 -5.86 -18.46 5.87
C MET A 228 -5.53 -18.39 7.36
N PRO A 229 -6.21 -17.58 8.21
CA PRO A 229 -5.94 -17.60 9.66
C PRO A 229 -6.20 -18.97 10.29
N TYR A 230 -7.24 -19.66 9.83
CA TYR A 230 -7.55 -21.02 10.31
C TYR A 230 -6.49 -22.03 9.88
N PHE A 231 -6.05 -21.98 8.63
CA PHE A 231 -4.99 -22.82 8.10
C PHE A 231 -3.68 -22.65 8.91
N ILE A 232 -3.27 -21.39 9.13
CA ILE A 232 -2.08 -21.11 9.95
C ILE A 232 -2.27 -21.63 11.38
N TYR A 233 -3.45 -21.44 11.98
CA TYR A 233 -3.79 -21.95 13.30
C TYR A 233 -3.67 -23.48 13.40
N LYS A 234 -3.95 -24.21 12.32
CA LYS A 234 -3.84 -25.68 12.27
C LYS A 234 -2.41 -26.16 12.02
N VAL A 235 -1.70 -25.51 11.08
CA VAL A 235 -0.33 -25.91 10.70
C VAL A 235 0.71 -25.40 11.69
N TYR A 236 0.49 -24.22 12.25
CA TYR A 236 1.40 -23.56 13.17
C TYR A 236 0.65 -23.01 14.40
N PRO A 237 0.09 -23.89 15.25
CA PRO A 237 -0.76 -23.48 16.35
C PRO A 237 0.02 -22.67 17.40
N PRO A 238 -0.58 -21.59 17.95
CA PRO A 238 0.00 -20.90 19.08
C PRO A 238 -0.14 -21.75 20.35
N GLU A 239 0.82 -21.61 21.26
CA GLU A 239 0.77 -22.28 22.58
C GLU A 239 -0.35 -21.69 23.44
N ILE A 240 -0.51 -20.36 23.41
CA ILE A 240 -1.58 -19.64 24.11
C ILE A 240 -2.80 -19.59 23.18
N ARG A 241 -3.91 -20.20 23.61
CA ARG A 241 -5.16 -20.24 22.87
C ARG A 241 -6.20 -19.25 23.38
N ASP A 242 -6.17 -18.94 24.67
CA ASP A 242 -7.04 -17.95 25.31
C ASP A 242 -6.40 -16.56 25.19
N ALA A 243 -7.11 -15.61 24.61
CA ALA A 243 -6.65 -14.24 24.40
C ALA A 243 -7.52 -13.20 25.14
N ARG A 244 -8.34 -13.62 26.13
CA ARG A 244 -9.22 -12.71 26.87
C ARG A 244 -8.47 -11.63 27.62
N GLU A 245 -7.27 -11.92 28.11
CA GLU A 245 -6.42 -10.94 28.77
C GLU A 245 -6.00 -9.82 27.78
N ALA A 246 -5.56 -10.19 26.58
CA ALA A 246 -5.27 -9.22 25.53
C ALA A 246 -6.52 -8.41 25.10
N GLN A 247 -7.67 -9.09 25.00
CA GLN A 247 -8.93 -8.43 24.72
C GLN A 247 -9.29 -7.39 25.80
N GLN A 248 -9.06 -7.71 27.05
CA GLN A 248 -9.32 -6.80 28.17
C GLN A 248 -8.35 -5.61 28.15
N MET A 249 -7.07 -5.83 27.92
CA MET A 249 -6.07 -4.78 27.74
C MET A 249 -6.48 -3.81 26.63
N ILE A 250 -6.91 -4.33 25.48
CA ILE A 250 -7.38 -3.49 24.37
C ILE A 250 -8.67 -2.72 24.72
N ARG A 251 -9.57 -3.29 25.53
CA ARG A 251 -10.73 -2.54 26.01
C ARG A 251 -10.37 -1.36 26.90
N GLU A 252 -9.33 -1.53 27.72
CA GLU A 252 -8.80 -0.45 28.55
C GLU A 252 -8.12 0.63 27.70
N GLU A 253 -7.29 0.24 26.75
CA GLU A 253 -6.69 1.16 25.77
C GLU A 253 -7.76 1.92 24.97
N LEU A 254 -8.82 1.23 24.53
CA LEU A 254 -9.93 1.84 23.81
C LEU A 254 -10.70 2.86 24.67
N ARG A 255 -10.88 2.55 25.95
CA ARG A 255 -11.46 3.51 26.91
C ARG A 255 -10.57 4.73 27.10
N GLY A 256 -9.25 4.53 27.15
CA GLY A 256 -8.24 5.59 27.24
C GLY A 256 -8.27 6.55 26.04
N LEU A 257 -8.64 6.06 24.85
CA LEU A 257 -8.83 6.93 23.66
C LEU A 257 -10.00 7.90 23.80
N GLY A 258 -10.92 7.68 24.73
CA GLY A 258 -12.11 8.52 24.92
C GLY A 258 -13.07 8.54 23.72
N LYS A 259 -13.87 9.60 23.62
CA LYS A 259 -14.80 9.81 22.50
C LYS A 259 -14.04 10.10 21.21
N MET A 260 -14.64 9.80 20.07
CA MET A 260 -14.09 10.16 18.77
C MET A 260 -13.91 11.67 18.65
N SER A 261 -12.74 12.09 18.23
CA SER A 261 -12.43 13.49 17.96
C SER A 261 -13.12 13.98 16.69
N PHE A 262 -13.22 15.29 16.51
CA PHE A 262 -13.72 15.88 15.26
C PHE A 262 -12.93 15.40 14.04
N GLN A 263 -11.61 15.29 14.18
CA GLN A 263 -10.73 14.83 13.10
C GLN A 263 -10.99 13.38 12.72
N GLU A 264 -11.23 12.50 13.69
CA GLU A 264 -11.63 11.11 13.43
C GLU A 264 -13.00 11.02 12.73
N TRP A 265 -13.98 11.85 13.12
CA TRP A 265 -15.28 11.88 12.45
C TRP A 265 -15.20 12.39 11.01
N VAL A 266 -14.42 13.42 10.76
CA VAL A 266 -14.19 13.92 9.40
C VAL A 266 -13.49 12.84 8.56
N MET A 267 -12.43 12.20 9.11
CA MET A 267 -11.73 11.14 8.41
C MET A 267 -12.64 9.96 8.08
N LEU A 268 -13.47 9.54 9.03
CA LEU A 268 -14.47 8.48 8.81
C LEU A 268 -15.48 8.87 7.72
N GLY A 269 -16.01 10.09 7.77
CA GLY A 269 -16.97 10.59 6.78
C GLY A 269 -16.36 10.64 5.37
N VAL A 270 -15.14 11.14 5.25
CA VAL A 270 -14.40 11.18 3.98
C VAL A 270 -14.09 9.77 3.46
N PHE A 271 -13.74 8.85 4.34
CA PHE A 271 -13.51 7.46 3.97
C PHE A 271 -14.77 6.79 3.44
N VAL A 272 -15.90 6.90 4.15
CA VAL A 272 -17.19 6.36 3.71
C VAL A 272 -17.62 6.99 2.38
N LEU A 273 -17.47 8.31 2.24
CA LEU A 273 -17.76 9.02 1.00
C LEU A 273 -16.93 8.47 -0.17
N ALA A 274 -15.63 8.32 0.01
CA ALA A 274 -14.75 7.79 -1.03
C ALA A 274 -15.15 6.36 -1.43
N LEU A 275 -15.42 5.47 -0.45
CA LEU A 275 -15.88 4.11 -0.72
C LEU A 275 -17.18 4.08 -1.52
N VAL A 276 -18.16 4.89 -1.14
CA VAL A 276 -19.45 4.98 -1.86
C VAL A 276 -19.23 5.46 -3.29
N LEU A 277 -18.45 6.52 -3.50
CA LEU A 277 -18.19 7.07 -4.83
C LEU A 277 -17.37 6.10 -5.72
N TRP A 278 -16.39 5.38 -5.17
CA TRP A 278 -15.67 4.34 -5.89
C TRP A 278 -16.56 3.16 -6.25
N ALA A 279 -17.35 2.66 -5.31
CA ALA A 279 -18.27 1.54 -5.55
C ALA A 279 -19.38 1.90 -6.56
N THR A 280 -19.79 3.17 -6.60
CA THR A 280 -20.81 3.66 -7.53
C THR A 280 -20.25 4.33 -8.79
N SER A 281 -18.94 4.20 -9.06
CA SER A 281 -18.29 4.86 -10.19
C SER A 281 -18.88 4.52 -11.55
N GLN A 282 -19.46 3.34 -11.71
CA GLN A 282 -20.20 2.97 -12.93
C GLN A 282 -21.42 3.89 -13.21
N PHE A 283 -22.08 4.38 -12.15
CA PHE A 283 -23.23 5.28 -12.24
C PHE A 283 -22.83 6.75 -12.23
N THR A 284 -21.93 7.13 -11.32
CA THR A 284 -21.48 8.52 -11.16
C THR A 284 -20.55 8.99 -12.27
N LYS A 285 -19.91 8.05 -12.98
CA LYS A 285 -18.86 8.30 -13.99
C LYS A 285 -17.65 9.08 -13.45
N LEU A 286 -17.53 9.18 -12.13
CA LEU A 286 -16.38 9.82 -11.50
C LEU A 286 -15.15 8.91 -11.59
N ASP A 287 -14.06 9.49 -12.06
CA ASP A 287 -12.76 8.84 -12.07
C ASP A 287 -12.25 8.63 -10.64
N ALA A 288 -11.56 7.51 -10.40
CA ALA A 288 -11.08 7.15 -9.07
C ALA A 288 -10.12 8.19 -8.48
N THR A 289 -9.31 8.84 -9.32
CA THR A 289 -8.37 9.91 -8.93
C THR A 289 -9.12 11.16 -8.48
N THR A 290 -10.21 11.51 -9.19
CA THR A 290 -11.07 12.63 -8.81
C THR A 290 -11.67 12.42 -7.43
N VAL A 291 -12.13 11.21 -7.13
CA VAL A 291 -12.67 10.85 -5.80
C VAL A 291 -11.58 10.95 -4.71
N ALA A 292 -10.37 10.47 -5.01
CA ALA A 292 -9.24 10.60 -4.08
C ALA A 292 -8.90 12.06 -3.79
N PHE A 293 -8.84 12.90 -4.82
CA PHE A 293 -8.58 14.34 -4.68
C PHE A 293 -9.69 15.06 -3.93
N LEU A 294 -10.96 14.70 -4.14
CA LEU A 294 -12.08 15.22 -3.35
C LEU A 294 -11.86 14.92 -1.86
N GLY A 295 -11.53 13.67 -1.52
CA GLY A 295 -11.25 13.28 -0.14
C GLY A 295 -10.11 14.08 0.47
N ILE A 296 -8.97 14.20 -0.23
CA ILE A 296 -7.81 14.98 0.23
C ILE A 296 -8.18 16.45 0.41
N SER A 297 -8.94 17.02 -0.54
CA SER A 297 -9.38 18.43 -0.47
C SER A 297 -10.21 18.67 0.79
N ILE A 298 -11.14 17.78 1.12
CA ILE A 298 -11.92 17.89 2.37
C ILE A 298 -10.99 17.81 3.58
N LEU A 299 -10.04 16.86 3.60
CA LEU A 299 -9.09 16.71 4.72
C LEU A 299 -8.19 17.95 4.91
N LEU A 300 -7.80 18.61 3.83
CA LEU A 300 -7.02 19.85 3.87
C LEU A 300 -7.86 21.03 4.34
N VAL A 301 -9.05 21.23 3.78
CA VAL A 301 -9.96 22.33 4.15
C VAL A 301 -10.39 22.23 5.61
N THR A 302 -10.60 21.01 6.11
CA THR A 302 -10.96 20.76 7.52
C THR A 302 -9.75 20.71 8.46
N SER A 303 -8.54 20.94 7.95
CA SER A 303 -7.28 20.91 8.72
C SER A 303 -7.01 19.56 9.40
N VAL A 304 -7.63 18.47 8.95
CA VAL A 304 -7.27 17.09 9.33
C VAL A 304 -5.88 16.79 8.80
N LEU A 305 -5.62 17.10 7.53
CA LEU A 305 -4.28 17.20 6.96
C LEU A 305 -3.86 18.67 6.85
N VAL A 306 -2.60 18.94 7.09
CA VAL A 306 -1.97 20.23 6.81
C VAL A 306 -0.94 20.07 5.69
N TRP A 307 -0.54 21.19 5.07
CA TRP A 307 0.38 21.12 3.93
C TRP A 307 1.73 20.47 4.24
N ASP A 308 2.17 20.56 5.50
CA ASP A 308 3.39 19.87 5.96
C ASP A 308 3.23 18.33 5.98
N ASP A 309 2.03 17.82 6.28
CA ASP A 309 1.75 16.38 6.14
C ASP A 309 1.89 15.94 4.69
N VAL A 310 1.37 16.76 3.75
CA VAL A 310 1.48 16.48 2.30
C VAL A 310 2.93 16.46 1.85
N LYS A 311 3.71 17.50 2.21
CA LYS A 311 5.13 17.59 1.82
C LYS A 311 6.00 16.48 2.41
N SER A 312 5.68 16.04 3.64
CA SER A 312 6.46 15.03 4.36
C SER A 312 6.11 13.58 4.01
N GLU A 313 5.04 13.34 3.25
CA GLU A 313 4.63 11.98 2.86
C GLU A 313 5.52 11.45 1.74
N LYS A 314 6.64 10.83 2.13
CA LYS A 314 7.63 10.30 1.18
C LYS A 314 7.05 9.27 0.23
N GLY A 315 6.15 8.40 0.70
CA GLY A 315 5.53 7.37 -0.14
C GLY A 315 4.75 7.96 -1.31
N ALA A 316 4.16 9.15 -1.14
CA ALA A 316 3.46 9.85 -2.21
C ALA A 316 4.43 10.45 -3.25
N TRP A 317 5.56 11.00 -2.80
CA TRP A 317 6.49 11.73 -3.68
C TRP A 317 7.59 10.85 -4.28
N ASP A 318 7.79 9.64 -3.76
CA ASP A 318 8.68 8.62 -4.32
C ASP A 318 7.96 7.74 -5.38
N THR A 319 6.67 8.02 -5.67
CA THR A 319 5.86 7.36 -6.69
C THR A 319 6.12 7.99 -8.06
#